data_a73a5c5c2209da9ce6933a25513b0bd7
#
_entry.id   a73a5c5c2209da9ce6933a25513b0bd7
#
_cell.length_a   1.000
_cell.length_b   1.000
_cell.length_c   1.000
_cell.angle_alpha   90.00
_cell.angle_beta   90.00
_cell.angle_gamma   90.00
#
_symmetry.space_group_name_H-M   'P 1'
#
loop_
_entity.id
_entity.type
_entity.pdbx_description
1 polymer ?
#
loop_
_entity_poly.entity_id
_entity_poly.type
_entity_poly.pdbx_seq_one_letter_code
_entity_poly.pdbx_strand_id
1 'polypeptide(L)'
;MCIRDSDKAVNPTNVMGCTKRICEMLIQTFAKNTSMKCMAVRFGNVLGSHGSVIPLFEEQIKNGGPVTITHPDIVRYFMTIPEAAQLVLQAGGLAQSGSIYVLDMGEPVKIMDLATRLIRFYGYEPNVNMEIKVTGLRPGEKLYEELMLDSEQDRMTKTAHDKIFIAPPMQIDLAAFYEELQNLRHDAEHNDEGVVLSLQRMVGTYHPNRVVNEDHTVSAAHGNTETIDKEELQKALDEQHSTQQNAQ
;
A
#
# COMPACT_ATOMS: atom_id res chain seq x y z
N MET A 1 14.97 11.33 -9.33
CA MET A 1 14.86 10.17 -8.42
C MET A 1 13.40 9.94 -8.10
N CYS A 2 12.93 8.71 -8.27
CA CYS A 2 11.57 8.30 -7.90
C CYS A 2 11.67 7.30 -6.75
N ILE A 3 10.95 7.53 -5.66
CA ILE A 3 10.78 6.54 -4.60
C ILE A 3 9.42 5.88 -4.80
N ARG A 4 9.44 4.56 -4.98
CA ARG A 4 8.24 3.74 -4.93
C ARG A 4 7.78 3.67 -3.48
N ASP A 5 6.74 4.39 -3.18
CA ASP A 5 6.12 4.40 -1.87
C ASP A 5 4.86 3.52 -1.83
N SER A 6 4.19 3.48 -0.70
CA SER A 6 3.03 2.64 -0.52
C SER A 6 1.96 3.35 0.30
N ASP A 7 0.74 2.86 0.22
CA ASP A 7 -0.38 3.16 1.10
C ASP A 7 0.00 3.13 2.60
N LYS A 8 1.02 2.37 2.95
CA LYS A 8 1.50 2.20 4.33
C LYS A 8 2.21 3.42 4.93
N ALA A 9 2.55 4.43 4.09
CA ALA A 9 3.09 5.72 4.55
C ALA A 9 2.04 6.62 5.21
N VAL A 10 0.75 6.35 4.96
CA VAL A 10 -0.37 7.13 5.50
C VAL A 10 -0.77 6.56 6.86
N ASN A 11 -0.87 7.42 7.88
CA ASN A 11 -1.22 7.02 9.27
C ASN A 11 -0.53 5.70 9.68
N PRO A 12 0.81 5.63 9.67
CA PRO A 12 1.52 4.38 9.88
C PRO A 12 1.26 3.79 11.27
N THR A 13 1.06 2.47 11.32
CA THR A 13 0.83 1.69 12.54
C THR A 13 1.99 0.75 12.87
N ASN A 14 3.00 0.70 12.00
CA ASN A 14 4.19 -0.11 12.15
C ASN A 14 5.44 0.64 11.67
N VAL A 15 6.61 0.13 12.06
CA VAL A 15 7.92 0.74 11.75
C VAL A 15 8.12 0.89 10.23
N MET A 16 7.77 -0.14 9.44
CA MET A 16 7.94 -0.10 7.98
C MET A 16 7.13 1.04 7.34
N GLY A 17 5.86 1.21 7.74
CA GLY A 17 5.03 2.31 7.25
C GLY A 17 5.60 3.68 7.65
N CYS A 18 6.10 3.79 8.90
CA CYS A 18 6.73 5.00 9.38
C CYS A 18 8.00 5.36 8.58
N THR A 19 8.85 4.39 8.28
CA THR A 19 10.04 4.64 7.43
C THR A 19 9.66 5.07 6.01
N LYS A 20 8.54 4.56 5.46
CA LYS A 20 8.01 5.04 4.17
C LYS A 20 7.59 6.50 4.24
N ARG A 21 6.92 6.91 5.32
CA ARG A 21 6.55 8.32 5.53
C ARG A 21 7.78 9.22 5.63
N ILE A 22 8.81 8.78 6.34
CA ILE A 22 10.09 9.51 6.42
C ILE A 22 10.73 9.63 5.03
N CYS A 23 10.66 8.60 4.18
CA CYS A 23 11.13 8.70 2.80
C CYS A 23 10.40 9.78 1.99
N GLU A 24 9.08 9.94 2.16
CA GLU A 24 8.32 11.04 1.55
C GLU A 24 8.80 12.41 2.05
N MET A 25 9.03 12.55 3.36
CA MET A 25 9.57 13.78 3.95
C MET A 25 10.95 14.10 3.40
N LEU A 26 11.83 13.09 3.27
CA LEU A 26 13.15 13.23 2.65
C LEU A 26 13.06 13.72 1.20
N ILE A 27 12.15 13.15 0.39
CA ILE A 27 11.94 13.60 -0.99
C ILE A 27 11.58 15.07 -1.04
N GLN A 28 10.66 15.52 -0.20
CA GLN A 28 10.24 16.92 -0.17
C GLN A 28 11.33 17.86 0.33
N THR A 29 12.14 17.42 1.28
CA THR A 29 13.27 18.22 1.79
C THR A 29 14.42 18.30 0.77
N PHE A 30 14.78 17.17 0.15
CA PHE A 30 15.81 17.11 -0.88
C PHE A 30 15.45 17.95 -2.11
N ALA A 31 14.20 17.91 -2.54
CA ALA A 31 13.73 18.66 -3.68
C ALA A 31 13.94 20.18 -3.59
N LYS A 32 13.99 20.72 -2.37
CA LYS A 32 14.24 22.15 -2.11
C LYS A 32 15.71 22.53 -2.25
N ASN A 33 16.62 21.56 -2.07
CA ASN A 33 18.06 21.79 -1.92
C ASN A 33 18.90 21.21 -3.06
N THR A 34 18.28 20.69 -4.12
CA THR A 34 18.98 20.06 -5.24
C THR A 34 18.33 20.42 -6.58
N SER A 35 19.10 20.41 -7.64
CA SER A 35 18.60 20.50 -9.02
C SER A 35 18.00 19.18 -9.54
N MET A 36 18.18 18.08 -8.80
CA MET A 36 17.60 16.79 -9.16
C MET A 36 16.08 16.79 -8.94
N LYS A 37 15.32 16.35 -9.93
CA LYS A 37 13.89 16.15 -9.75
C LYS A 37 13.66 14.90 -8.90
N CYS A 38 13.07 15.09 -7.72
CA CYS A 38 12.73 14.02 -6.78
C CYS A 38 11.21 13.96 -6.63
N MET A 39 10.66 12.76 -6.65
CA MET A 39 9.23 12.52 -6.45
C MET A 39 8.99 11.20 -5.73
N ALA A 40 7.83 11.06 -5.09
CA ALA A 40 7.33 9.81 -4.56
C ALA A 40 5.98 9.46 -5.21
N VAL A 41 5.64 8.17 -5.25
CA VAL A 41 4.37 7.67 -5.79
C VAL A 41 3.75 6.72 -4.77
N ARG A 42 2.54 7.04 -4.30
CA ARG A 42 1.73 6.17 -3.44
C ARG A 42 0.77 5.35 -4.27
N PHE A 43 0.73 4.06 -4.02
CA PHE A 43 -0.27 3.13 -4.55
C PHE A 43 -0.41 1.92 -3.63
N GLY A 44 -1.52 1.21 -3.75
CA GLY A 44 -1.83 0.03 -2.93
C GLY A 44 -1.08 -1.22 -3.37
N ASN A 45 -1.70 -2.37 -3.17
CA ASN A 45 -1.06 -3.64 -3.48
C ASN A 45 -1.05 -3.91 -4.99
N VAL A 46 -0.07 -4.69 -5.42
CA VAL A 46 0.07 -5.10 -6.82
C VAL A 46 -0.16 -6.60 -6.90
N LEU A 47 -1.10 -7.01 -7.75
CA LEU A 47 -1.48 -8.41 -7.95
C LEU A 47 -0.27 -9.22 -8.41
N GLY A 48 -0.10 -10.42 -7.83
CA GLY A 48 0.94 -11.35 -8.23
C GLY A 48 2.38 -10.90 -7.90
N SER A 49 2.57 -9.85 -7.11
CA SER A 49 3.92 -9.48 -6.64
C SER A 49 4.47 -10.54 -5.69
N HIS A 50 5.81 -10.69 -5.67
CA HIS A 50 6.48 -11.67 -4.81
C HIS A 50 6.12 -11.48 -3.34
N GLY A 51 5.71 -12.57 -2.66
CA GLY A 51 5.28 -12.54 -1.26
C GLY A 51 3.89 -11.90 -1.03
N SER A 52 3.12 -11.63 -2.09
CA SER A 52 1.76 -11.10 -1.97
C SER A 52 0.74 -12.20 -1.63
N VAL A 53 -0.50 -11.77 -1.37
CA VAL A 53 -1.58 -12.65 -0.89
C VAL A 53 -1.97 -13.74 -1.88
N ILE A 54 -1.92 -13.47 -3.18
CA ILE A 54 -2.31 -14.48 -4.21
C ILE A 54 -1.34 -15.65 -4.25
N PRO A 55 -0.01 -15.48 -4.42
CA PRO A 55 0.95 -16.59 -4.33
C PRO A 55 0.84 -17.37 -3.02
N LEU A 56 0.59 -16.69 -1.89
CA LEU A 56 0.40 -17.36 -0.61
C LEU A 56 -0.84 -18.27 -0.63
N PHE A 57 -1.97 -17.77 -1.12
CA PHE A 57 -3.20 -18.55 -1.21
C PHE A 57 -3.04 -19.73 -2.17
N GLU A 58 -2.40 -19.54 -3.32
CA GLU A 58 -2.09 -20.61 -4.26
C GLU A 58 -1.25 -21.72 -3.63
N GLU A 59 -0.20 -21.35 -2.89
CA GLU A 59 0.65 -22.30 -2.18
C GLU A 59 -0.17 -23.07 -1.13
N GLN A 60 -1.00 -22.39 -0.35
CA GLN A 60 -1.86 -23.01 0.65
C GLN A 60 -2.86 -23.99 0.01
N ILE A 61 -3.50 -23.59 -1.10
CA ILE A 61 -4.44 -24.45 -1.82
C ILE A 61 -3.74 -25.69 -2.39
N LYS A 62 -2.59 -25.54 -3.02
CA LYS A 62 -1.77 -26.63 -3.58
C LYS A 62 -1.34 -27.65 -2.50
N ASN A 63 -1.13 -27.15 -1.27
CA ASN A 63 -0.75 -27.98 -0.11
C ASN A 63 -1.98 -28.57 0.63
N GLY A 64 -3.19 -28.41 0.12
CA GLY A 64 -4.41 -28.96 0.75
C GLY A 64 -5.04 -28.07 1.80
N GLY A 65 -4.62 -26.82 1.95
CA GLY A 65 -5.18 -25.85 2.87
C GLY A 65 -4.66 -25.95 4.31
N PRO A 66 -5.25 -25.20 5.25
CA PRO A 66 -6.30 -24.21 5.03
C PRO A 66 -5.78 -22.94 4.35
N VAL A 67 -6.67 -22.23 3.65
CA VAL A 67 -6.38 -20.84 3.22
C VAL A 67 -6.54 -19.91 4.41
N THR A 68 -5.52 -19.10 4.71
CA THR A 68 -5.52 -18.27 5.91
C THR A 68 -5.75 -16.80 5.59
N ILE A 69 -6.69 -16.16 6.30
CA ILE A 69 -6.93 -14.71 6.25
C ILE A 69 -6.80 -14.12 7.66
N THR A 70 -6.43 -12.87 7.76
CA THR A 70 -6.24 -12.23 9.06
C THR A 70 -7.55 -11.70 9.66
N HIS A 71 -8.50 -11.24 8.82
CA HIS A 71 -9.81 -10.80 9.27
C HIS A 71 -10.86 -10.94 8.16
N PRO A 72 -12.13 -11.29 8.45
CA PRO A 72 -13.18 -11.46 7.43
C PRO A 72 -13.47 -10.19 6.61
N ASP A 73 -13.38 -9.02 7.27
CA ASP A 73 -13.69 -7.73 6.66
C ASP A 73 -12.46 -6.96 6.18
N ILE A 74 -11.28 -7.59 6.16
CA ILE A 74 -10.09 -6.93 5.67
C ILE A 74 -10.20 -6.65 4.18
N VAL A 75 -9.92 -5.40 3.79
CA VAL A 75 -9.94 -4.97 2.40
C VAL A 75 -8.58 -4.43 1.98
N ARG A 76 -8.28 -4.56 0.70
CA ARG A 76 -7.06 -4.01 0.10
C ARG A 76 -7.35 -3.47 -1.28
N TYR A 77 -6.60 -2.43 -1.66
CA TYR A 77 -6.59 -1.96 -3.04
C TYR A 77 -5.61 -2.80 -3.86
N PHE A 78 -5.99 -3.11 -5.09
CA PHE A 78 -5.15 -3.86 -6.01
C PHE A 78 -5.08 -3.20 -7.39
N MET A 79 -3.93 -3.33 -8.03
CA MET A 79 -3.77 -3.07 -9.46
C MET A 79 -2.83 -4.13 -10.06
N THR A 80 -2.84 -4.26 -11.37
CA THR A 80 -1.94 -5.18 -12.06
C THR A 80 -0.50 -4.64 -12.12
N ILE A 81 0.49 -5.50 -12.31
CA ILE A 81 1.89 -5.09 -12.47
C ILE A 81 2.07 -4.15 -13.67
N PRO A 82 1.52 -4.45 -14.88
CA PRO A 82 1.63 -3.53 -16.02
C PRO A 82 0.99 -2.17 -15.75
N GLU A 83 -0.19 -2.12 -15.13
CA GLU A 83 -0.85 -0.86 -14.78
C GLU A 83 0.00 -0.04 -13.81
N ALA A 84 0.47 -0.64 -12.71
CA ALA A 84 1.34 0.04 -11.75
C ALA A 84 2.60 0.59 -12.41
N ALA A 85 3.25 -0.20 -13.27
CA ALA A 85 4.46 0.22 -13.98
C ALA A 85 4.18 1.40 -14.93
N GLN A 86 3.10 1.33 -15.71
CA GLN A 86 2.72 2.40 -16.63
C GLN A 86 2.38 3.69 -15.88
N LEU A 87 1.59 3.62 -14.80
CA LEU A 87 1.23 4.81 -14.02
C LEU A 87 2.44 5.44 -13.32
N VAL A 88 3.39 4.63 -12.82
CA VAL A 88 4.65 5.16 -12.26
C VAL A 88 5.49 5.86 -13.32
N LEU A 89 5.59 5.31 -14.54
CA LEU A 89 6.28 5.97 -15.66
C LEU A 89 5.58 7.26 -16.08
N GLN A 90 4.25 7.26 -16.14
CA GLN A 90 3.44 8.45 -16.42
C GLN A 90 3.64 9.53 -15.36
N ALA A 91 3.57 9.17 -14.07
CA ALA A 91 3.87 10.08 -12.97
C ALA A 91 5.29 10.66 -13.09
N GLY A 92 6.27 9.83 -13.50
CA GLY A 92 7.63 10.27 -13.80
C GLY A 92 7.71 11.30 -14.93
N GLY A 93 6.90 11.13 -15.99
CA GLY A 93 6.78 12.09 -17.08
C GLY A 93 6.15 13.43 -16.66
N LEU A 94 5.24 13.39 -15.70
CA LEU A 94 4.58 14.57 -15.12
C LEU A 94 5.39 15.22 -13.99
N ALA A 95 6.57 14.67 -13.63
CA ALA A 95 7.27 14.94 -12.40
C ALA A 95 7.54 16.42 -12.11
N GLN A 96 6.94 16.91 -11.05
CA GLN A 96 7.30 18.15 -10.36
C GLN A 96 8.14 17.80 -9.13
N SER A 97 9.30 18.44 -8.97
CA SER A 97 10.21 18.12 -7.87
C SER A 97 9.56 18.38 -6.50
N GLY A 98 9.69 17.41 -5.59
CA GLY A 98 9.09 17.45 -4.25
C GLY A 98 7.64 16.99 -4.19
N SER A 99 7.05 16.58 -5.30
CA SER A 99 5.65 16.11 -5.31
C SER A 99 5.52 14.65 -4.88
N ILE A 100 4.43 14.38 -4.17
CA ILE A 100 3.98 13.03 -3.85
C ILE A 100 2.75 12.77 -4.73
N TYR A 101 2.88 11.82 -5.63
CA TYR A 101 1.81 11.37 -6.50
C TYR A 101 1.02 10.26 -5.84
N VAL A 102 -0.29 10.29 -5.96
CA VAL A 102 -1.20 9.27 -5.46
C VAL A 102 -1.93 8.68 -6.66
N LEU A 103 -1.84 7.37 -6.82
CA LEU A 103 -2.53 6.68 -7.90
C LEU A 103 -3.95 6.32 -7.46
N ASP A 104 -4.90 6.52 -8.35
CA ASP A 104 -6.25 6.00 -8.19
C ASP A 104 -6.22 4.47 -8.28
N MET A 105 -6.64 3.83 -7.23
CA MET A 105 -6.64 2.37 -7.09
C MET A 105 -8.01 1.75 -7.38
N GLY A 106 -9.01 2.57 -7.74
CA GLY A 106 -10.38 2.11 -7.91
C GLY A 106 -10.99 1.58 -6.60
N GLU A 107 -11.81 0.54 -6.69
CA GLU A 107 -12.53 0.00 -5.56
C GLU A 107 -11.69 -0.99 -4.73
N PRO A 108 -11.82 -0.96 -3.40
CA PRO A 108 -11.14 -1.91 -2.54
C PRO A 108 -11.76 -3.30 -2.63
N VAL A 109 -10.94 -4.33 -2.57
CA VAL A 109 -11.35 -5.75 -2.67
C VAL A 109 -11.28 -6.41 -1.29
N LYS A 110 -12.36 -7.09 -0.88
CA LYS A 110 -12.35 -7.94 0.32
C LYS A 110 -11.43 -9.15 0.10
N ILE A 111 -10.50 -9.37 1.01
CA ILE A 111 -9.57 -10.51 0.93
C ILE A 111 -10.31 -11.85 1.07
N MET A 112 -11.41 -11.89 1.81
CA MET A 112 -12.30 -13.05 1.89
C MET A 112 -12.88 -13.42 0.51
N ASP A 113 -13.31 -12.42 -0.27
CA ASP A 113 -13.87 -12.65 -1.61
C ASP A 113 -12.78 -13.14 -2.58
N LEU A 114 -11.57 -12.56 -2.48
CA LEU A 114 -10.41 -13.01 -3.24
C LEU A 114 -10.07 -14.47 -2.93
N ALA A 115 -10.00 -14.85 -1.64
CA ALA A 115 -9.74 -16.22 -1.21
C ALA A 115 -10.80 -17.18 -1.74
N THR A 116 -12.08 -16.81 -1.59
CA THR A 116 -13.22 -17.61 -2.06
C THR A 116 -13.16 -17.87 -3.57
N ARG A 117 -12.88 -16.82 -4.36
CA ARG A 117 -12.76 -16.94 -5.82
C ARG A 117 -11.58 -17.82 -6.23
N LEU A 118 -10.44 -17.67 -5.57
CA LEU A 118 -9.24 -18.43 -5.88
C LEU A 118 -9.43 -19.91 -5.53
N ILE A 119 -10.05 -20.24 -4.39
CA ILE A 119 -10.40 -21.61 -4.01
C ILE A 119 -11.29 -22.27 -5.08
N ARG A 120 -12.33 -21.55 -5.55
CA ARG A 120 -13.21 -22.06 -6.61
C ARG A 120 -12.50 -22.22 -7.95
N PHE A 121 -11.57 -21.32 -8.29
CA PHE A 121 -10.76 -21.41 -9.48
C PHE A 121 -9.91 -22.70 -9.51
N TYR A 122 -9.42 -23.14 -8.34
CA TYR A 122 -8.70 -24.41 -8.20
C TYR A 122 -9.60 -25.64 -8.09
N GLY A 123 -10.93 -25.49 -8.28
CA GLY A 123 -11.89 -26.60 -8.29
C GLY A 123 -12.36 -27.05 -6.91
N TYR A 124 -12.09 -26.26 -5.87
CA TYR A 124 -12.55 -26.54 -4.51
C TYR A 124 -13.76 -25.67 -4.13
N GLU A 125 -14.49 -26.08 -3.09
CA GLU A 125 -15.58 -25.30 -2.53
C GLU A 125 -15.20 -24.78 -1.13
N PRO A 126 -15.25 -23.46 -0.89
CA PRO A 126 -14.86 -22.86 0.38
C PRO A 126 -15.63 -23.44 1.56
N ASN A 127 -14.92 -23.78 2.63
CA ASN A 127 -15.44 -24.36 3.87
C ASN A 127 -16.21 -25.70 3.71
N VAL A 128 -16.15 -26.33 2.52
CA VAL A 128 -16.66 -27.69 2.28
C VAL A 128 -15.51 -28.66 2.14
N ASN A 129 -14.62 -28.44 1.17
CA ASN A 129 -13.42 -29.24 0.96
C ASN A 129 -12.11 -28.43 0.96
N MET A 130 -12.20 -27.10 1.16
CA MET A 130 -11.08 -26.20 1.38
C MET A 130 -11.45 -25.18 2.48
N GLU A 131 -10.88 -25.37 3.67
CA GLU A 131 -11.15 -24.49 4.81
C GLU A 131 -10.55 -23.08 4.62
N ILE A 132 -11.32 -22.04 4.99
CA ILE A 132 -10.81 -20.68 5.17
C ILE A 132 -10.68 -20.43 6.66
N LYS A 133 -9.44 -20.25 7.14
CA LYS A 133 -9.14 -20.04 8.56
C LYS A 133 -8.83 -18.58 8.84
N VAL A 134 -9.52 -18.00 9.83
CA VAL A 134 -9.24 -16.65 10.35
C VAL A 134 -8.16 -16.74 11.43
N THR A 135 -7.06 -15.99 11.25
CA THR A 135 -5.90 -16.04 12.15
C THR A 135 -5.83 -14.87 13.15
N GLY A 136 -6.63 -13.83 12.96
CA GLY A 136 -6.54 -12.56 13.67
C GLY A 136 -5.60 -11.57 12.98
N LEU A 137 -5.86 -10.25 13.17
CA LEU A 137 -5.00 -9.20 12.66
C LEU A 137 -3.61 -9.27 13.29
N ARG A 138 -2.58 -9.02 12.50
CA ARG A 138 -1.21 -8.91 12.99
C ARG A 138 -1.02 -7.58 13.73
N PRO A 139 -0.07 -7.48 14.68
CA PRO A 139 0.26 -6.21 15.31
C PRO A 139 0.62 -5.15 14.24
N GLY A 140 -0.08 -3.99 14.28
CA GLY A 140 0.09 -2.93 13.31
C GLY A 140 -0.46 -3.20 11.90
N GLU A 141 -1.28 -4.24 11.73
CA GLU A 141 -2.04 -4.46 10.50
C GLU A 141 -3.35 -3.67 10.54
N LYS A 142 -3.64 -2.95 9.45
CA LYS A 142 -4.89 -2.20 9.29
C LYS A 142 -5.98 -3.06 8.67
N LEU A 143 -7.22 -2.84 9.09
CA LEU A 143 -8.39 -3.43 8.43
C LEU A 143 -8.61 -2.82 7.04
N TYR A 144 -8.42 -1.50 6.94
CA TYR A 144 -8.49 -0.70 5.70
C TYR A 144 -7.17 0.05 5.49
N GLU A 145 -6.61 0.01 4.27
CA GLU A 145 -5.45 0.83 3.92
C GLU A 145 -5.90 2.19 3.37
N GLU A 146 -5.14 3.22 3.70
CA GLU A 146 -5.41 4.60 3.33
C GLU A 146 -4.36 5.07 2.32
N LEU A 147 -4.79 5.68 1.22
CA LEU A 147 -3.89 6.25 0.20
C LEU A 147 -3.53 7.71 0.49
N MET A 148 -4.35 8.39 1.29
CA MET A 148 -4.18 9.80 1.66
C MET A 148 -4.68 10.03 3.08
N LEU A 149 -4.18 11.09 3.71
CA LEU A 149 -4.71 11.58 4.97
C LEU A 149 -6.05 12.29 4.72
N ASP A 150 -6.96 12.31 5.73
CA ASP A 150 -8.19 13.09 5.65
C ASP A 150 -7.91 14.57 5.35
N SER A 151 -6.86 15.12 5.95
CA SER A 151 -6.40 16.50 5.70
C SER A 151 -5.83 16.74 4.30
N GLU A 152 -5.47 15.69 3.56
CA GLU A 152 -4.99 15.75 2.19
C GLU A 152 -6.15 15.67 1.18
N GLN A 153 -7.25 14.99 1.51
CA GLN A 153 -8.31 14.60 0.58
C GLN A 153 -8.88 15.79 -0.21
N ASP A 154 -9.32 16.83 0.47
CA ASP A 154 -9.91 18.02 -0.18
C ASP A 154 -8.88 18.93 -0.86
N ARG A 155 -7.59 18.65 -0.68
CA ARG A 155 -6.46 19.44 -1.17
C ARG A 155 -5.67 18.75 -2.26
N MET A 156 -6.12 17.58 -2.71
CA MET A 156 -5.51 16.85 -3.81
C MET A 156 -5.62 17.64 -5.11
N THR A 157 -4.53 17.68 -5.87
CA THR A 157 -4.49 18.35 -7.17
C THR A 157 -4.55 17.31 -8.28
N LYS A 158 -5.48 17.49 -9.22
CA LYS A 158 -5.55 16.68 -10.44
C LYS A 158 -4.35 16.94 -11.34
N THR A 159 -3.88 15.91 -12.03
CA THR A 159 -2.88 16.03 -13.09
C THR A 159 -3.55 15.99 -14.47
N ALA A 160 -2.75 15.98 -15.52
CA ALA A 160 -3.25 15.73 -16.88
C ALA A 160 -3.68 14.27 -17.11
N HIS A 161 -3.42 13.38 -16.15
CA HIS A 161 -3.80 11.97 -16.21
C HIS A 161 -4.88 11.68 -15.15
N ASP A 162 -6.01 11.12 -15.56
CA ASP A 162 -7.21 10.94 -14.71
C ASP A 162 -6.96 10.09 -13.46
N LYS A 163 -6.04 9.12 -13.53
CA LYS A 163 -5.70 8.22 -12.42
C LYS A 163 -4.51 8.69 -11.57
N ILE A 164 -3.99 9.90 -11.77
CA ILE A 164 -2.80 10.40 -11.06
C ILE A 164 -3.13 11.73 -10.41
N PHE A 165 -3.00 11.79 -9.08
CA PHE A 165 -3.22 12.98 -8.28
C PHE A 165 -1.92 13.40 -7.60
N ILE A 166 -1.86 14.65 -7.14
CA ILE A 166 -0.73 15.19 -6.35
C ILE A 166 -1.24 15.51 -4.96
N ALA A 167 -0.62 14.91 -3.94
CA ALA A 167 -0.88 15.26 -2.55
C ALA A 167 -0.35 16.68 -2.22
N PRO A 168 -1.02 17.40 -1.31
CA PRO A 168 -0.53 18.70 -0.87
C PRO A 168 0.86 18.56 -0.20
N PRO A 169 1.74 19.59 -0.33
CA PRO A 169 3.05 19.55 0.28
C PRO A 169 2.95 19.52 1.80
N MET A 170 3.82 18.75 2.44
CA MET A 170 3.95 18.73 3.90
C MET A 170 4.65 20.00 4.40
N GLN A 171 4.22 20.48 5.55
CA GLN A 171 4.97 21.50 6.31
C GLN A 171 6.01 20.78 7.18
N ILE A 172 7.28 20.89 6.80
CA ILE A 172 8.39 20.23 7.48
C ILE A 172 9.33 21.31 8.00
N ASP A 173 9.55 21.33 9.33
CA ASP A 173 10.65 22.07 9.92
C ASP A 173 11.95 21.33 9.60
N LEU A 174 12.78 21.93 8.75
CA LEU A 174 13.99 21.30 8.26
C LEU A 174 15.03 21.07 9.37
N ALA A 175 15.17 22.01 10.30
CA ALA A 175 16.15 21.89 11.37
C ALA A 175 15.79 20.74 12.31
N ALA A 176 14.55 20.72 12.80
CA ALA A 176 14.04 19.65 13.63
C ALA A 176 14.06 18.29 12.92
N PHE A 177 13.70 18.26 11.63
CA PHE A 177 13.72 17.03 10.84
C PHE A 177 15.12 16.42 10.73
N TYR A 178 16.13 17.22 10.43
CA TYR A 178 17.51 16.71 10.32
C TYR A 178 18.08 16.31 11.67
N GLU A 179 17.78 17.02 12.76
CA GLU A 179 18.17 16.63 14.11
C GLU A 179 17.59 15.27 14.49
N GLU A 180 16.27 15.09 14.31
CA GLU A 180 15.61 13.81 14.62
C GLU A 180 16.08 12.67 13.69
N LEU A 181 16.46 12.98 12.45
CA LEU A 181 17.03 11.97 11.55
C LEU A 181 18.39 11.46 12.04
N GLN A 182 19.22 12.33 12.64
CA GLN A 182 20.48 11.93 13.25
C GLN A 182 20.24 11.12 14.53
N ASN A 183 19.27 11.51 15.35
CA ASN A 183 18.86 10.75 16.54
C ASN A 183 18.39 9.36 16.15
N LEU A 184 17.49 9.25 15.16
CA LEU A 184 17.00 7.96 14.64
C LEU A 184 18.13 7.08 14.11
N ARG A 185 19.10 7.69 13.41
CA ARG A 185 20.28 6.95 12.93
C ARG A 185 21.10 6.41 14.10
N HIS A 186 21.37 7.23 15.11
CA HIS A 186 22.12 6.85 16.31
C HIS A 186 21.42 5.68 17.03
N ASP A 187 20.11 5.81 17.30
CA ASP A 187 19.31 4.78 17.97
C ASP A 187 19.29 3.46 17.18
N ALA A 188 19.17 3.55 15.84
CA ALA A 188 19.17 2.37 14.97
C ALA A 188 20.55 1.67 14.91
N GLU A 189 21.65 2.42 14.88
CA GLU A 189 23.02 1.88 14.87
C GLU A 189 23.37 1.19 16.20
N HIS A 190 22.79 1.63 17.31
CA HIS A 190 23.02 1.07 18.65
C HIS A 190 21.95 0.07 19.08
N ASN A 191 20.98 -0.21 18.19
CA ASN A 191 19.85 -1.11 18.46
C ASN A 191 19.07 -0.71 19.74
N ASP A 192 18.89 0.60 19.93
CA ASP A 192 18.24 1.18 21.10
C ASP A 192 16.71 1.03 21.01
N GLU A 193 16.05 0.78 22.15
CA GLU A 193 14.58 0.82 22.27
C GLU A 193 14.01 2.22 21.94
N GLY A 194 14.82 3.24 21.97
CA GLY A 194 14.50 4.62 21.54
C GLY A 194 14.08 4.79 20.09
N VAL A 195 14.39 3.81 19.19
CA VAL A 195 14.01 3.87 17.75
C VAL A 195 12.53 4.19 17.53
N VAL A 196 11.63 3.55 18.29
CA VAL A 196 10.18 3.78 18.16
C VAL A 196 9.81 5.20 18.56
N LEU A 197 10.42 5.73 19.61
CA LEU A 197 10.20 7.11 20.07
C LEU A 197 10.73 8.14 19.08
N SER A 198 11.91 7.90 18.48
CA SER A 198 12.47 8.75 17.43
C SER A 198 11.57 8.75 16.18
N LEU A 199 11.05 7.60 15.79
CA LEU A 199 10.07 7.49 14.69
C LEU A 199 8.78 8.26 15.00
N GLN A 200 8.27 8.21 16.23
CA GLN A 200 7.06 8.94 16.64
C GLN A 200 7.27 10.46 16.66
N ARG A 201 8.46 10.94 17.09
CA ARG A 201 8.81 12.37 17.02
C ARG A 201 8.88 12.88 15.59
N MET A 202 9.47 12.08 14.67
CA MET A 202 9.56 12.43 13.25
C MET A 202 8.21 12.40 12.54
N VAL A 203 7.37 11.43 12.86
CA VAL A 203 6.09 11.16 12.19
C VAL A 203 4.97 11.22 13.22
N GLY A 204 4.40 12.40 13.44
CA GLY A 204 3.35 12.61 14.45
C GLY A 204 2.08 11.79 14.24
N THR A 205 1.87 11.24 13.04
CA THR A 205 0.75 10.33 12.73
C THR A 205 1.10 8.85 12.95
N TYR A 206 2.32 8.54 13.41
CA TYR A 206 2.73 7.18 13.73
C TYR A 206 2.23 6.77 15.10
N HIS A 207 1.37 5.78 15.13
CA HIS A 207 0.82 5.20 16.35
C HIS A 207 1.09 3.69 16.35
N PRO A 208 2.20 3.23 16.98
CA PRO A 208 2.52 1.82 17.06
C PRO A 208 1.40 1.08 17.80
N ASN A 209 1.02 -0.09 17.29
CA ASN A 209 0.01 -0.98 17.88
C ASN A 209 -1.41 -0.38 18.02
N ARG A 210 -1.72 0.73 17.33
CA ARG A 210 -3.09 1.20 17.25
C ARG A 210 -3.92 0.14 16.53
N VAL A 211 -4.97 -0.38 17.18
CA VAL A 211 -6.06 -1.08 16.51
C VAL A 211 -6.82 -0.01 15.74
N VAL A 212 -6.59 0.09 14.44
CA VAL A 212 -7.22 1.09 13.59
C VAL A 212 -8.46 0.45 13.00
N ASN A 213 -9.59 1.15 13.10
CA ASN A 213 -10.82 0.98 12.33
C ASN A 213 -11.96 0.20 13.01
N GLU A 214 -12.18 0.39 14.31
CA GLU A 214 -13.48 0.02 14.88
C GLU A 214 -14.61 1.02 14.52
N ASP A 215 -14.27 2.27 14.08
CA ASP A 215 -15.28 3.34 13.96
C ASP A 215 -15.35 4.09 12.61
N HIS A 216 -14.62 3.69 11.56
CA HIS A 216 -14.72 4.36 10.28
C HIS A 216 -15.61 3.60 9.29
N THR A 217 -16.87 4.05 9.20
CA THR A 217 -17.63 3.87 7.97
C THR A 217 -16.82 4.47 6.82
N VAL A 218 -16.50 3.65 5.83
CA VAL A 218 -15.86 4.07 4.57
C VAL A 218 -16.75 5.16 3.98
N SER A 219 -16.33 6.42 4.08
CA SER A 219 -16.88 7.42 3.19
C SER A 219 -16.31 7.11 1.82
N ALA A 220 -17.14 6.51 0.98
CA ALA A 220 -16.85 6.27 -0.41
C ALA A 220 -16.45 7.59 -1.05
N ALA A 221 -15.20 7.68 -1.50
CA ALA A 221 -14.79 8.72 -2.42
C ALA A 221 -15.72 8.60 -3.64
N HIS A 222 -16.49 9.65 -3.90
CA HIS A 222 -17.45 9.73 -4.98
C HIS A 222 -16.72 9.55 -6.32
N GLY A 223 -17.00 8.47 -6.99
CA GLY A 223 -16.58 8.24 -8.36
C GLY A 223 -17.08 6.88 -8.81
N ASN A 224 -18.10 6.86 -9.62
CA ASN A 224 -18.68 5.78 -10.41
C ASN A 224 -18.16 4.36 -10.09
N THR A 225 -19.05 3.55 -9.59
CA THR A 225 -18.93 2.11 -9.43
C THR A 225 -18.67 1.44 -10.78
N GLU A 226 -17.42 1.39 -11.20
CA GLU A 226 -16.93 0.35 -12.08
C GLU A 226 -16.24 -0.67 -11.18
N THR A 227 -16.97 -1.71 -10.83
CA THR A 227 -16.41 -2.94 -10.27
C THR A 227 -15.24 -3.37 -11.15
N ILE A 228 -14.10 -3.73 -10.52
CA ILE A 228 -13.04 -4.45 -11.25
C ILE A 228 -13.77 -5.54 -12.04
N ASP A 229 -13.72 -5.42 -13.35
CA ASP A 229 -14.48 -6.29 -14.21
C ASP A 229 -14.03 -7.73 -13.93
N LYS A 230 -15.01 -8.63 -13.77
CA LYS A 230 -14.72 -10.03 -13.51
C LYS A 230 -13.78 -10.61 -14.57
N GLU A 231 -13.83 -10.03 -15.79
CA GLU A 231 -12.97 -10.38 -16.91
C GLU A 231 -11.53 -9.91 -16.71
N GLU A 232 -11.28 -8.73 -16.12
CA GLU A 232 -9.91 -8.25 -15.84
C GLU A 232 -9.22 -9.06 -14.74
N LEU A 233 -9.94 -9.41 -13.67
CA LEU A 233 -9.39 -10.28 -12.63
C LEU A 233 -9.11 -11.68 -13.19
N GLN A 234 -10.03 -12.22 -13.99
CA GLN A 234 -9.86 -13.52 -14.65
C GLN A 234 -8.67 -13.49 -15.62
N LYS A 235 -8.55 -12.44 -16.43
CA LYS A 235 -7.46 -12.27 -17.37
C LYS A 235 -6.09 -12.14 -16.67
N ALA A 236 -6.01 -11.43 -15.55
CA ALA A 236 -4.79 -11.33 -14.75
C ALA A 236 -4.37 -12.68 -14.13
N LEU A 237 -5.35 -13.52 -13.75
CA LEU A 237 -5.10 -14.86 -13.24
C LEU A 237 -4.63 -15.81 -14.39
N ASP A 238 -5.24 -15.71 -15.57
CA ASP A 238 -4.89 -16.52 -16.75
C ASP A 238 -3.50 -16.18 -17.30
N GLU A 239 -3.12 -14.90 -17.32
CA GLU A 239 -1.79 -14.44 -17.74
C GLU A 239 -0.67 -14.94 -16.79
N GLN A 240 -0.95 -15.03 -15.50
CA GLN A 240 0.01 -15.60 -14.53
C GLN A 240 0.21 -17.10 -14.72
N HIS A 241 -0.85 -17.85 -15.00
CA HIS A 241 -0.76 -19.30 -15.27
C HIS A 241 0.01 -19.60 -16.55
N SER A 242 -0.18 -18.80 -17.60
CA SER A 242 0.55 -18.96 -18.87
C SER A 242 2.06 -18.71 -18.70
N THR A 243 2.42 -17.76 -17.85
CA THR A 243 3.82 -17.42 -17.59
C THR A 243 4.52 -18.49 -16.76
N GLN A 244 3.81 -19.17 -15.86
CA GLN A 244 4.38 -20.26 -15.05
C GLN A 244 4.52 -21.57 -15.84
N GLN A 245 3.63 -21.85 -16.80
CA GLN A 245 3.74 -23.05 -17.65
C GLN A 245 4.86 -22.94 -18.70
N ASN A 246 5.22 -21.73 -19.11
CA ASN A 246 6.34 -21.51 -20.06
C ASN A 246 7.71 -21.42 -19.38
N ALA A 247 7.77 -21.50 -18.04
CA ALA A 247 8.99 -21.44 -17.25
C ALA A 247 9.43 -22.81 -16.67
N GLN A 248 8.71 -23.90 -17.03
CA GLN A 248 9.10 -25.30 -16.79
C GLN A 248 9.50 -25.97 -18.10
#